data_55fd8eb1989cdcfe630bdf0f3c31b3ba
#
_entry.id   55fd8eb1989cdcfe630bdf0f3c31b3ba
#
_cell.length_a   1.000
_cell.length_b   1.000
_cell.length_c   1.000
_cell.angle_alpha   90.00
_cell.angle_beta   90.00
_cell.angle_gamma   90.00
#
_symmetry.space_group_name_H-M   'P 1'
#
loop_
_entity.id
_entity.type
_entity.pdbx_description
1 polymer ?
#
loop_
_entity_poly.entity_id
_entity_poly.type
_entity_poly.pdbx_seq_one_letter_code
_entity_poly.pdbx_strand_id
1 'polypeptide(L)'
;MHITHITPECAPFAKVGGLADVVVGLSKELVRQGHTVDVFIPLYPFASHHLPPLSKMDESCCFAFGGETVVCYVYKSIYEGIQIYLVDLHSTSNFFHRDRIYGYEDDVRRFLAFVKGSLEMISLVKKNPPVIHLHDWPTA
;
A
#
# COMPACT_ATOMS: atom_id res chain seq x y z
N MET A 1 -3.05 1.98 20.00
CA MET A 1 -3.29 0.81 19.12
C MET A 1 -2.40 0.91 17.90
N HIS A 2 -2.21 -0.21 17.20
CA HIS A 2 -1.56 -0.21 15.90
C HIS A 2 -2.64 -0.34 14.81
N ILE A 3 -2.66 0.59 13.87
CA ILE A 3 -3.68 0.66 12.81
C ILE A 3 -2.96 0.63 11.47
N THR A 4 -3.40 -0.25 10.59
CA THR A 4 -2.84 -0.39 9.24
C THR A 4 -3.94 -0.09 8.22
N HIS A 5 -3.74 0.94 7.43
CA HIS A 5 -4.56 1.26 6.27
C HIS A 5 -4.03 0.54 5.04
N ILE A 6 -4.91 -0.11 4.27
CA ILE A 6 -4.61 -0.62 2.93
C ILE A 6 -5.46 0.20 1.97
N THR A 7 -4.85 0.91 1.04
CA THR A 7 -5.52 1.91 0.23
C THR A 7 -4.89 2.03 -1.17
N PRO A 8 -5.69 2.29 -2.22
CA PRO A 8 -5.15 2.57 -3.54
C PRO A 8 -4.55 3.97 -3.67
N GLU A 9 -4.93 4.90 -2.78
CA GLU A 9 -4.52 6.30 -2.81
C GLU A 9 -4.10 6.81 -1.44
N CYS A 10 -3.09 7.67 -1.39
CA CYS A 10 -2.70 8.44 -0.20
C CYS A 10 -1.99 9.73 -0.65
N ALA A 11 -2.50 10.89 -0.24
CA ALA A 11 -1.86 12.17 -0.55
C ALA A 11 -0.56 12.36 0.30
N PRO A 12 0.46 13.01 -0.26
CA PRO A 12 0.57 13.57 -1.61
C PRO A 12 1.10 12.58 -2.65
N PHE A 13 1.28 11.31 -2.34
CA PHE A 13 2.05 10.32 -3.12
C PHE A 13 1.30 9.82 -4.34
N ALA A 14 0.03 9.46 -4.14
CA ALA A 14 -0.85 8.96 -5.18
C ALA A 14 -2.26 9.49 -4.93
N LYS A 15 -2.75 10.37 -5.80
CA LYS A 15 -4.03 11.05 -5.61
C LYS A 15 -4.76 11.20 -6.93
N VAL A 16 -6.02 10.75 -6.94
CA VAL A 16 -7.00 11.04 -7.99
C VAL A 16 -8.16 11.83 -7.43
N GLY A 17 -8.64 11.48 -6.24
CA GLY A 17 -9.83 12.07 -5.65
C GLY A 17 -9.71 12.37 -4.15
N GLY A 18 -10.85 12.50 -3.51
CA GLY A 18 -10.95 12.81 -2.07
C GLY A 18 -10.48 11.70 -1.16
N LEU A 19 -10.45 10.44 -1.63
CA LEU A 19 -10.01 9.29 -0.84
C LEU A 19 -8.58 9.49 -0.31
N ALA A 20 -7.67 9.96 -1.15
CA ALA A 20 -6.28 10.22 -0.77
C ALA A 20 -6.16 11.21 0.39
N ASP A 21 -7.00 12.26 0.41
CA ASP A 21 -7.03 13.26 1.48
C ASP A 21 -7.63 12.67 2.77
N VAL A 22 -8.66 11.85 2.65
CA VAL A 22 -9.28 11.15 3.79
C VAL A 22 -8.26 10.24 4.47
N VAL A 23 -7.53 9.44 3.70
CA VAL A 23 -6.54 8.51 4.25
C VAL A 23 -5.45 9.24 5.02
N VAL A 24 -4.83 10.26 4.41
CA VAL A 24 -3.76 11.00 5.08
C VAL A 24 -4.29 11.82 6.26
N GLY A 25 -5.46 12.44 6.15
CA GLY A 25 -6.07 13.22 7.23
C GLY A 25 -6.40 12.34 8.45
N LEU A 26 -7.03 11.19 8.22
CA LEU A 26 -7.33 10.22 9.27
C LEU A 26 -6.05 9.69 9.91
N SER A 27 -5.05 9.33 9.12
CA SER A 27 -3.77 8.82 9.61
C SER A 27 -3.06 9.83 10.51
N LYS A 28 -3.01 11.11 10.13
CA LYS A 28 -2.43 12.20 10.94
C LYS A 28 -3.17 12.37 12.27
N GLU A 29 -4.48 12.34 12.25
CA GLU A 29 -5.28 12.47 13.47
C GLU A 29 -5.05 11.29 14.42
N LEU A 30 -4.99 10.06 13.89
CA LEU A 30 -4.69 8.89 14.70
C LEU A 30 -3.28 8.95 15.32
N VAL A 31 -2.27 9.40 14.57
CA VAL A 31 -0.93 9.64 15.11
C VAL A 31 -0.97 10.69 16.21
N ARG A 32 -1.70 11.80 16.02
CA ARG A 32 -1.88 12.85 17.03
C ARG A 32 -2.54 12.31 18.32
N GLN A 33 -3.40 11.32 18.22
CA GLN A 33 -4.04 10.63 19.34
C GLN A 33 -3.14 9.56 20.01
N GLY A 34 -1.88 9.41 19.57
CA GLY A 34 -0.92 8.48 20.14
C GLY A 34 -1.01 7.05 19.60
N HIS A 35 -1.65 6.84 18.46
CA HIS A 35 -1.68 5.54 17.77
C HIS A 35 -0.48 5.39 16.84
N THR A 36 -0.05 4.15 16.63
CA THR A 36 0.90 3.81 15.56
C THR A 36 0.12 3.55 14.28
N VAL A 37 0.50 4.22 13.20
CA VAL A 37 -0.23 4.13 11.92
C VAL A 37 0.70 3.73 10.80
N ASP A 38 0.30 2.69 10.10
CA ASP A 38 0.90 2.23 8.85
C ASP A 38 -0.06 2.47 7.69
N VAL A 39 0.48 2.84 6.53
CA VAL A 39 -0.29 2.97 5.29
C VAL A 39 0.39 2.15 4.20
N PHE A 40 -0.32 1.16 3.66
CA PHE A 40 0.11 0.35 2.53
C PHE A 40 -0.55 0.90 1.26
N ILE A 41 0.26 1.28 0.27
CA ILE A 41 -0.17 1.72 -1.06
C ILE A 41 0.63 0.97 -2.13
N PRO A 42 0.10 0.80 -3.36
CA PRO A 42 0.92 0.28 -4.45
C PRO A 42 2.09 1.20 -4.77
N LEU A 43 3.21 0.63 -5.16
CA LEU A 43 4.33 1.42 -5.71
C LEU A 43 4.01 1.85 -7.13
N TYR A 44 3.42 3.03 -7.28
CA TYR A 44 3.25 3.67 -8.58
C TYR A 44 4.55 4.37 -9.00
N PRO A 45 4.88 4.46 -10.30
CA PRO A 45 6.10 5.13 -10.76
C PRO A 45 6.23 6.58 -10.31
N PHE A 46 5.10 7.27 -10.15
CA PHE A 46 5.04 8.67 -9.74
C PHE A 46 5.00 8.88 -8.20
N ALA A 47 4.72 7.84 -7.41
CA ALA A 47 4.55 7.97 -5.96
C ALA A 47 5.84 8.38 -5.24
N SER A 48 6.98 7.87 -5.69
CA SER A 48 8.29 8.13 -5.08
C SER A 48 8.75 9.58 -5.18
N HIS A 49 8.21 10.37 -6.10
CA HIS A 49 8.60 11.76 -6.31
C HIS A 49 8.25 12.69 -5.13
N HIS A 50 7.32 12.29 -4.29
CA HIS A 50 6.81 13.08 -3.17
C HIS A 50 7.19 12.50 -1.80
N LEU A 51 7.96 11.42 -1.78
CA LEU A 51 8.34 10.73 -0.55
C LEU A 51 9.75 11.12 -0.09
N PRO A 52 9.99 11.14 1.23
CA PRO A 52 11.34 11.05 1.76
C PRO A 52 12.07 9.82 1.21
N PRO A 53 13.39 9.69 1.40
CA PRO A 53 14.14 8.56 0.89
C PRO A 53 13.49 7.22 1.24
N LEU A 54 13.39 6.35 0.23
CA LEU A 54 12.85 5.00 0.37
C LEU A 54 13.94 4.03 0.84
N SER A 55 13.58 3.15 1.77
CA SER A 55 14.41 2.01 2.12
C SER A 55 13.69 0.71 1.79
N LYS A 56 14.33 -0.15 1.00
CA LYS A 56 13.82 -1.48 0.70
C LYS A 56 13.85 -2.33 1.96
N MET A 57 12.78 -3.07 2.23
CA MET A 57 12.75 -4.04 3.32
C MET A 57 13.53 -5.30 2.93
N ASP A 58 14.12 -5.97 3.91
CA ASP A 58 14.79 -7.24 3.70
C ASP A 58 13.79 -8.37 3.45
N GLU A 59 12.60 -8.26 4.08
CA GLU A 59 11.52 -9.22 3.91
C GLU A 59 10.87 -9.06 2.53
N SER A 60 10.57 -10.19 1.93
CA SER A 60 9.79 -10.30 0.70
C SER A 60 8.92 -11.55 0.75
N CYS A 61 7.89 -11.61 -0.05
CA CYS A 61 7.08 -12.80 -0.18
C CYS A 61 6.79 -13.13 -1.64
N CYS A 62 6.36 -14.35 -1.90
CA CYS A 62 5.82 -14.74 -3.18
C CYS A 62 4.55 -15.55 -2.99
N PHE A 63 3.61 -15.41 -3.92
CA PHE A 63 2.34 -16.12 -3.89
C PHE A 63 1.83 -16.43 -5.29
N ALA A 64 1.05 -17.50 -5.39
CA ALA A 64 0.34 -17.82 -6.63
C ALA A 64 -0.90 -16.93 -6.77
N PHE A 65 -1.10 -16.35 -7.93
CA PHE A 65 -2.23 -15.48 -8.22
C PHE A 65 -2.62 -15.54 -9.69
N GLY A 66 -3.82 -16.02 -9.97
CA GLY A 66 -4.37 -16.04 -11.33
C GLY A 66 -3.51 -16.77 -12.35
N GLY A 67 -2.91 -17.90 -12.00
CA GLY A 67 -2.07 -18.70 -12.88
C GLY A 67 -0.62 -18.24 -13.02
N GLU A 68 -0.20 -17.22 -12.30
CA GLU A 68 1.17 -16.72 -12.27
C GLU A 68 1.73 -16.67 -10.83
N THR A 69 3.04 -16.59 -10.70
CA THR A 69 3.70 -16.31 -9.42
C THR A 69 3.98 -14.81 -9.31
N VAL A 70 3.52 -14.22 -8.23
CA VAL A 70 3.77 -12.80 -7.91
C VAL A 70 4.83 -12.74 -6.82
N VAL A 71 5.88 -11.96 -7.03
CA VAL A 71 6.89 -11.63 -6.00
C VAL A 71 6.57 -10.23 -5.49
N CYS A 72 6.52 -10.10 -4.17
CA CYS A 72 6.19 -8.85 -3.49
C CYS A 72 7.40 -8.34 -2.73
N TYR A 73 7.88 -7.17 -3.11
CA TYR A 73 8.83 -6.36 -2.35
C TYR A 73 8.11 -5.18 -1.72
N VAL A 74 8.66 -4.65 -0.64
CA VAL A 74 8.10 -3.48 0.02
C VAL A 74 9.21 -2.47 0.30
N TYR A 75 8.93 -1.23 0.00
CA TYR A 75 9.76 -0.08 0.35
C TYR A 75 9.06 0.71 1.45
N LYS A 76 9.82 1.24 2.39
CA LYS A 76 9.29 2.02 3.50
C LYS A 76 9.83 3.44 3.53
N SER A 77 9.00 4.33 4.01
CA SER A 77 9.33 5.72 4.28
C SER A 77 8.51 6.21 5.47
N ILE A 78 8.86 7.36 6.00
CA ILE A 78 8.08 8.00 7.07
C ILE A 78 7.62 9.36 6.59
N TYR A 79 6.32 9.62 6.73
CA TYR A 79 5.71 10.91 6.39
C TYR A 79 4.83 11.40 7.55
N GLU A 80 5.22 12.50 8.18
CA GLU A 80 4.50 13.13 9.29
C GLU A 80 4.10 12.14 10.42
N GLY A 81 5.04 11.25 10.78
CA GLY A 81 4.82 10.24 11.83
C GLY A 81 4.06 8.98 11.37
N ILE A 82 3.61 8.94 10.12
CA ILE A 82 2.96 7.80 9.49
C ILE A 82 4.02 6.94 8.82
N GLN A 83 4.00 5.63 9.06
CA GLN A 83 4.86 4.70 8.32
C GLN A 83 4.20 4.36 6.99
N ILE A 84 4.84 4.72 5.89
CA ILE A 84 4.36 4.43 4.52
C ILE A 84 5.06 3.19 3.98
N TYR A 85 4.28 2.25 3.50
CA TYR A 85 4.74 1.02 2.85
C TYR A 85 4.29 1.01 1.39
N LEU A 86 5.25 1.04 0.48
CA LEU A 86 5.04 0.98 -0.97
C LEU A 86 5.20 -0.46 -1.43
N VAL A 87 4.11 -1.06 -1.86
CA VAL A 87 4.04 -2.47 -2.26
C VAL A 87 4.37 -2.59 -3.75
N ASP A 88 5.47 -3.28 -4.04
CA ASP A 88 6.02 -3.48 -5.38
C ASP A 88 5.82 -4.93 -5.81
N LEU A 89 4.89 -5.17 -6.73
CA LEU A 89 4.53 -6.49 -7.22
C LEU A 89 5.21 -6.78 -8.55
N HIS A 90 5.94 -7.87 -8.61
CA HIS A 90 6.61 -8.38 -9.80
C HIS A 90 5.99 -9.68 -10.27
N SER A 91 5.52 -9.69 -11.52
CA SER A 91 4.97 -10.86 -12.21
C SER A 91 5.02 -10.65 -13.71
N THR A 92 4.51 -11.61 -14.49
CA THR A 92 4.32 -11.45 -15.94
C THR A 92 3.28 -10.37 -16.27
N SER A 93 2.31 -10.16 -15.38
CA SER A 93 1.39 -9.02 -15.44
C SER A 93 2.03 -7.79 -14.81
N ASN A 94 2.08 -6.69 -15.53
CA ASN A 94 2.54 -5.43 -14.99
C ASN A 94 1.39 -4.73 -14.26
N PHE A 95 1.21 -5.02 -12.96
CA PHE A 95 0.04 -4.54 -12.23
C PHE A 95 0.06 -3.04 -11.95
N PHE A 96 1.18 -2.49 -11.46
CA PHE A 96 1.22 -1.10 -10.96
C PHE A 96 2.28 -0.20 -11.59
N HIS A 97 3.15 -0.73 -12.44
CA HIS A 97 4.14 0.07 -13.18
C HIS A 97 3.51 0.74 -14.40
N ARG A 98 2.49 1.56 -14.13
CA ARG A 98 1.60 2.18 -15.12
C ARG A 98 1.41 3.67 -14.79
N ASP A 99 0.88 4.43 -15.74
CA ASP A 99 0.77 5.89 -15.66
C ASP A 99 -0.44 6.41 -14.88
N ARG A 100 -1.44 5.54 -14.61
CA ARG A 100 -2.67 5.91 -13.89
C ARG A 100 -2.96 4.96 -12.73
N ILE A 101 -3.71 5.45 -11.75
CA ILE A 101 -4.17 4.64 -10.62
C ILE A 101 -5.33 3.74 -11.05
N TYR A 102 -6.29 4.28 -11.79
CA TYR A 102 -7.51 3.58 -12.22
C TYR A 102 -7.73 3.68 -13.73
N GLY A 103 -8.70 2.89 -14.21
CA GLY A 103 -9.22 2.94 -15.57
C GLY A 103 -8.61 1.90 -16.50
N TYR A 104 -8.14 0.78 -15.94
CA TYR A 104 -7.71 -0.38 -16.70
C TYR A 104 -8.73 -1.51 -16.59
N GLU A 105 -8.84 -2.31 -17.65
CA GLU A 105 -9.77 -3.47 -17.68
C GLU A 105 -9.49 -4.48 -16.57
N ASP A 106 -8.23 -4.58 -16.13
CA ASP A 106 -7.79 -5.48 -15.07
C ASP A 106 -7.74 -4.85 -13.68
N ASP A 107 -8.39 -3.71 -13.44
CA ASP A 107 -8.35 -3.00 -12.15
C ASP A 107 -8.72 -3.91 -10.97
N VAL A 108 -9.78 -4.70 -11.08
CA VAL A 108 -10.16 -5.64 -10.01
C VAL A 108 -9.04 -6.64 -9.72
N ARG A 109 -8.48 -7.24 -10.76
CA ARG A 109 -7.42 -8.25 -10.62
C ARG A 109 -6.16 -7.67 -9.97
N ARG A 110 -5.71 -6.51 -10.43
CA ARG A 110 -4.47 -5.90 -9.91
C ARG A 110 -4.60 -5.40 -8.48
N PHE A 111 -5.75 -4.85 -8.09
CA PHE A 111 -5.97 -4.46 -6.71
C PHE A 111 -6.14 -5.66 -5.77
N LEU A 112 -6.78 -6.75 -6.22
CA LEU A 112 -6.77 -8.01 -5.46
C LEU A 112 -5.36 -8.54 -5.22
N ALA A 113 -4.49 -8.49 -6.22
CA ALA A 113 -3.08 -8.87 -6.05
C ALA A 113 -2.37 -7.97 -5.04
N PHE A 114 -2.63 -6.66 -5.07
CA PHE A 114 -2.09 -5.70 -4.12
C PHE A 114 -2.53 -5.99 -2.69
N VAL A 115 -3.83 -6.22 -2.47
CA VAL A 115 -4.35 -6.55 -1.13
C VAL A 115 -3.73 -7.83 -0.61
N LYS A 116 -3.67 -8.87 -1.45
CA LYS A 116 -3.03 -10.14 -1.08
C LYS A 116 -1.56 -9.95 -0.70
N GLY A 117 -0.79 -9.27 -1.52
CA GLY A 117 0.62 -8.96 -1.23
C GLY A 117 0.79 -8.16 0.07
N SER A 118 -0.07 -7.17 0.30
CA SER A 118 -0.07 -6.37 1.52
C SER A 118 -0.34 -7.22 2.76
N LEU A 119 -1.34 -8.10 2.73
CA LEU A 119 -1.68 -8.99 3.85
C LEU A 119 -0.57 -10.00 4.13
N GLU A 120 0.04 -10.60 3.12
CA GLU A 120 1.21 -11.49 3.27
C GLU A 120 2.37 -10.75 3.96
N MET A 121 2.70 -9.55 3.52
CA MET A 121 3.77 -8.75 4.13
C MET A 121 3.43 -8.31 5.56
N ILE A 122 2.19 -7.90 5.85
CA ILE A 122 1.74 -7.57 7.22
C ILE A 122 1.93 -8.80 8.12
N SER A 123 1.56 -9.97 7.65
CA SER A 123 1.70 -11.23 8.39
C SER A 123 3.16 -11.57 8.71
N LEU A 124 4.08 -11.28 7.79
CA LEU A 124 5.51 -11.53 7.98
C LEU A 124 6.17 -10.56 8.97
N VAL A 125 5.81 -9.27 8.91
CA VAL A 125 6.55 -8.22 9.62
C VAL A 125 5.92 -7.79 10.94
N LYS A 126 4.67 -8.14 11.21
CA LYS A 126 3.94 -7.72 12.40
C LYS A 126 3.72 -8.87 13.39
N LYS A 127 4.34 -8.76 14.56
CA LYS A 127 4.17 -9.73 15.66
C LYS A 127 2.78 -9.68 16.30
N ASN A 128 2.16 -8.50 16.34
CA ASN A 128 0.79 -8.31 16.85
C ASN A 128 -0.09 -7.90 15.68
N PRO A 129 -1.24 -8.57 15.48
CA PRO A 129 -2.13 -8.21 14.38
C PRO A 129 -2.65 -6.78 14.59
N PRO A 130 -2.43 -5.89 13.61
CA PRO A 130 -2.97 -4.54 13.66
C PRO A 130 -4.49 -4.55 13.41
N VAL A 131 -5.13 -3.46 13.74
CA VAL A 131 -6.45 -3.19 13.16
C VAL A 131 -6.23 -2.87 11.68
N ILE A 132 -6.79 -3.66 10.78
CA ILE A 132 -6.70 -3.44 9.34
C ILE A 132 -7.92 -2.66 8.88
N HIS A 133 -7.67 -1.51 8.27
CA HIS A 133 -8.71 -0.65 7.70
C HIS A 133 -8.54 -0.61 6.18
N LEU A 134 -9.50 -1.20 5.48
CA LEU A 134 -9.57 -1.23 4.02
C LEU A 134 -10.31 0.00 3.52
N HIS A 135 -9.81 0.61 2.44
CA HIS A 135 -10.36 1.84 1.90
C HIS A 135 -10.93 1.63 0.51
N ASP A 136 -12.28 1.71 0.44
CA ASP A 136 -13.03 1.64 -0.80
C ASP A 136 -12.92 0.29 -1.53
N TRP A 137 -13.65 0.15 -2.65
CA TRP A 137 -13.77 -1.09 -3.43
C TRP A 137 -12.44 -1.72 -3.86
N PRO A 138 -11.34 -0.96 -4.14
CA PRO A 138 -10.10 -1.58 -4.56
C PRO A 138 -9.43 -2.42 -3.47
N THR A 139 -9.80 -2.23 -2.21
CA THR A 139 -9.17 -2.93 -1.08
C THR A 139 -10.13 -3.75 -0.22
N ALA A 140 -11.43 -3.67 -0.48
CA ALA A 140 -12.48 -4.37 0.27
C ALA A 140 -12.72 -5.80 -0.24
#